data_823534108d5b4e07845caa2000670083
#
_entry.id   823534108d5b4e07845caa2000670083
#
_cell.length_a   1.000
_cell.length_b   1.000
_cell.length_c   1.000
_cell.angle_alpha   90.00
_cell.angle_beta   90.00
_cell.angle_gamma   90.00
#
_symmetry.space_group_name_H-M   'P 1'
#
loop_
_entity.id
_entity.type
_entity.pdbx_description
1 polymer ?
#
loop_
_entity_poly.entity_id
_entity_poly.type
_entity_poly.pdbx_seq_one_letter_code
_entity_poly.pdbx_strand_id
1 'polypeptide(L)'
;MSSNAHGGTPHYFVPEPSRHPAMAALGLFFVILGASQWVNDAQWGKYSVVLGFVILFAVLFQWFGDAIAESEGGQYGKRIDISFRWSMSWFIFSEVMFFGAFFTALWWGRAHSIPEAGSLDNALLWPGFKAVWPSLAAGVTGSPADIIEPFTTMGPLWLPTINTALLLTSGVTLTIAHHALIDNHRGRTIAFMWLTVLLGITFLFVQGYEYYHAYTELNLKLSSGIYGSTFFMLTGFHGFHVFVGMLMLLFITLRIQKGHFKPTSHFGFEGAAWYWHFVDVVWLGLYILVYWM
;
A
#
# COMPACT_ATOMS: atom_id res chain seq x y z
N MET A 1 14.24 -25.08 51.69
CA MET A 1 15.25 -25.92 51.10
C MET A 1 15.13 -25.79 49.58
N SER A 2 16.19 -25.38 48.96
CA SER A 2 16.48 -25.38 47.52
C SER A 2 15.43 -24.79 46.58
N SER A 3 15.41 -23.45 46.50
CA SER A 3 14.88 -22.69 45.36
C SER A 3 15.90 -22.82 44.22
N ASN A 4 15.64 -23.66 43.24
CA ASN A 4 16.36 -23.66 41.99
C ASN A 4 15.92 -22.41 41.19
N ALA A 5 16.61 -21.31 41.43
CA ALA A 5 16.66 -20.22 40.50
C ALA A 5 17.39 -20.69 39.23
N HIS A 6 16.67 -21.29 38.32
CA HIS A 6 17.15 -21.47 36.95
C HIS A 6 17.27 -20.09 36.34
N GLY A 7 18.46 -19.52 36.45
CA GLY A 7 18.91 -18.47 35.54
C GLY A 7 18.94 -19.04 34.12
N GLY A 8 17.78 -19.12 33.51
CA GLY A 8 17.65 -19.61 32.13
C GLY A 8 18.46 -18.72 31.22
N THR A 9 19.48 -19.28 30.58
CA THR A 9 20.10 -18.72 29.38
C THR A 9 18.98 -18.24 28.48
N PRO A 10 19.11 -17.05 27.87
CA PRO A 10 18.05 -16.53 27.03
C PRO A 10 17.81 -17.48 25.87
N HIS A 11 16.76 -18.24 25.96
CA HIS A 11 16.38 -19.20 24.94
C HIS A 11 16.02 -18.46 23.63
N TYR A 12 16.59 -18.94 22.52
CA TYR A 12 16.11 -18.57 21.20
C TYR A 12 14.68 -19.10 21.06
N PHE A 13 13.74 -18.21 20.73
CA PHE A 13 12.35 -18.63 20.53
C PHE A 13 12.24 -19.42 19.21
N VAL A 14 11.77 -20.62 19.30
CA VAL A 14 11.44 -21.44 18.13
C VAL A 14 9.92 -21.62 18.15
N PRO A 15 9.19 -21.09 17.15
CA PRO A 15 7.75 -21.30 17.08
C PRO A 15 7.43 -22.80 16.87
N GLU A 16 6.25 -23.22 17.30
CA GLU A 16 5.78 -24.57 17.04
C GLU A 16 5.68 -24.86 15.53
N PRO A 17 5.89 -26.11 15.09
CA PRO A 17 5.75 -26.47 13.68
C PRO A 17 4.35 -26.13 13.17
N SER A 18 4.28 -25.31 12.11
CA SER A 18 3.02 -24.89 11.52
C SER A 18 2.93 -25.29 10.04
N ARG A 19 1.69 -25.45 9.56
CA ARG A 19 1.40 -25.75 8.14
C ARG A 19 1.25 -24.51 7.28
N HIS A 20 1.22 -23.32 7.89
CA HIS A 20 0.95 -22.07 7.20
C HIS A 20 1.88 -21.77 6.02
N PRO A 21 3.23 -21.91 6.14
CA PRO A 21 4.12 -21.65 5.02
C PRO A 21 3.88 -22.55 3.81
N ALA A 22 3.63 -23.85 4.06
CA ALA A 22 3.37 -24.82 2.99
C ALA A 22 2.03 -24.53 2.28
N MET A 23 0.99 -24.20 3.03
CA MET A 23 -0.32 -23.84 2.47
C MET A 23 -0.28 -22.50 1.75
N ALA A 24 0.48 -21.52 2.24
CA ALA A 24 0.71 -20.26 1.55
C ALA A 24 1.44 -20.46 0.21
N ALA A 25 2.47 -21.31 0.19
CA ALA A 25 3.18 -21.66 -1.04
C ALA A 25 2.24 -22.34 -2.05
N LEU A 26 1.36 -23.24 -1.60
CA LEU A 26 0.35 -23.86 -2.45
C LEU A 26 -0.65 -22.85 -3.01
N GLY A 27 -1.13 -21.92 -2.19
CA GLY A 27 -2.02 -20.83 -2.63
C GLY A 27 -1.34 -19.95 -3.69
N LEU A 28 -0.10 -19.55 -3.45
CA LEU A 28 0.68 -18.76 -4.41
C LEU A 28 0.93 -19.53 -5.72
N PHE A 29 1.21 -20.81 -5.65
CA PHE A 29 1.35 -21.68 -6.83
C PHE A 29 0.09 -21.63 -7.70
N PHE A 30 -1.11 -21.77 -7.13
CA PHE A 30 -2.36 -21.69 -7.88
C PHE A 30 -2.62 -20.30 -8.47
N VAL A 31 -2.25 -19.23 -7.77
CA VAL A 31 -2.35 -17.86 -8.32
C VAL A 31 -1.46 -17.69 -9.54
N ILE A 32 -0.17 -18.05 -9.43
CA ILE A 32 0.80 -17.84 -10.52
C ILE A 32 0.49 -18.76 -11.70
N LEU A 33 0.21 -20.05 -11.45
CA LEU A 33 -0.18 -20.99 -12.49
C LEU A 33 -1.46 -20.52 -13.20
N GLY A 34 -2.47 -20.10 -12.42
CA GLY A 34 -3.72 -19.62 -12.95
C GLY A 34 -3.55 -18.36 -13.79
N ALA A 35 -2.78 -17.39 -13.31
CA ALA A 35 -2.48 -16.17 -14.04
C ALA A 35 -1.75 -16.45 -15.36
N SER A 36 -0.74 -17.32 -15.33
CA SER A 36 -0.02 -17.77 -16.54
C SER A 36 -0.96 -18.39 -17.56
N GLN A 37 -1.85 -19.28 -17.14
CA GLN A 37 -2.80 -19.94 -18.04
C GLN A 37 -3.87 -18.98 -18.56
N TRP A 38 -4.33 -18.03 -17.72
CA TRP A 38 -5.31 -17.03 -18.14
C TRP A 38 -4.76 -16.08 -19.19
N VAL A 39 -3.52 -15.63 -19.05
CA VAL A 39 -2.84 -14.81 -20.09
C VAL A 39 -2.67 -15.57 -21.41
N ASN A 40 -2.58 -16.90 -21.37
CA ASN A 40 -2.55 -17.78 -22.55
C ASN A 40 -3.95 -18.27 -22.99
N ASP A 41 -5.01 -17.50 -22.69
CA ASP A 41 -6.40 -17.75 -23.10
C ASP A 41 -7.03 -19.05 -22.56
N ALA A 42 -6.38 -19.74 -21.63
CA ALA A 42 -6.94 -20.94 -21.01
C ALA A 42 -8.01 -20.56 -19.97
N GLN A 43 -9.26 -20.86 -20.24
CA GLN A 43 -10.42 -20.46 -19.43
C GLN A 43 -10.37 -20.95 -17.96
N TRP A 44 -9.73 -22.09 -17.69
CA TRP A 44 -9.58 -22.62 -16.34
C TRP A 44 -8.59 -21.78 -15.49
N GLY A 45 -7.72 -20.98 -16.12
CA GLY A 45 -6.75 -20.14 -15.41
C GLY A 45 -7.40 -19.20 -14.40
N LYS A 46 -8.51 -18.56 -14.74
CA LYS A 46 -9.26 -17.67 -13.83
C LYS A 46 -9.76 -18.38 -12.57
N TYR A 47 -10.20 -19.63 -12.68
CA TYR A 47 -10.66 -20.42 -11.53
C TYR A 47 -9.50 -20.82 -10.61
N SER A 48 -8.35 -21.13 -11.20
CA SER A 48 -7.11 -21.40 -10.44
C SER A 48 -6.65 -20.16 -9.67
N VAL A 49 -6.70 -18.95 -10.27
CA VAL A 49 -6.39 -17.68 -9.57
C VAL A 49 -7.31 -17.48 -8.38
N VAL A 50 -8.62 -17.65 -8.58
CA VAL A 50 -9.61 -17.51 -7.48
C VAL A 50 -9.33 -18.52 -6.37
N LEU A 51 -9.11 -19.80 -6.71
CA LEU A 51 -8.77 -20.83 -5.74
C LEU A 51 -7.50 -20.48 -4.94
N GLY A 52 -6.46 -20.02 -5.63
CA GLY A 52 -5.21 -19.60 -5.00
C GLY A 52 -5.41 -18.45 -4.00
N PHE A 53 -6.19 -17.43 -4.36
CA PHE A 53 -6.51 -16.34 -3.43
C PHE A 53 -7.36 -16.80 -2.25
N VAL A 54 -8.34 -17.69 -2.44
CA VAL A 54 -9.13 -18.25 -1.34
C VAL A 54 -8.22 -18.98 -0.35
N ILE A 55 -7.28 -19.80 -0.84
CA ILE A 55 -6.30 -20.50 0.02
C ILE A 55 -5.44 -19.48 0.76
N LEU A 56 -4.89 -18.47 0.07
CA LEU A 56 -4.03 -17.46 0.68
C LEU A 56 -4.76 -16.67 1.76
N PHE A 57 -5.97 -16.19 1.52
CA PHE A 57 -6.74 -15.47 2.52
C PHE A 57 -7.08 -16.33 3.73
N ALA A 58 -7.48 -17.58 3.52
CA ALA A 58 -7.77 -18.51 4.61
C ALA A 58 -6.51 -18.77 5.46
N VAL A 59 -5.37 -19.01 4.83
CA VAL A 59 -4.08 -19.22 5.52
C VAL A 59 -3.65 -17.96 6.28
N LEU A 60 -3.70 -16.79 5.67
CA LEU A 60 -3.34 -15.53 6.33
C LEU A 60 -4.22 -15.27 7.55
N PHE A 61 -5.53 -15.51 7.43
CA PHE A 61 -6.45 -15.31 8.54
C PHE A 61 -6.14 -16.25 9.72
N GLN A 62 -5.84 -17.51 9.44
CA GLN A 62 -5.44 -18.49 10.46
C GLN A 62 -4.08 -18.12 11.07
N TRP A 63 -3.09 -17.81 10.25
CA TRP A 63 -1.73 -17.48 10.72
C TRP A 63 -1.72 -16.26 11.62
N PHE A 64 -2.42 -15.19 11.22
CA PHE A 64 -2.57 -14.02 12.10
C PHE A 64 -3.37 -14.35 13.37
N GLY A 65 -4.36 -15.22 13.29
CA GLY A 65 -5.10 -15.73 14.46
C GLY A 65 -4.18 -16.41 15.47
N ASP A 66 -3.32 -17.31 15.00
CA ASP A 66 -2.34 -18.01 15.84
C ASP A 66 -1.32 -17.04 16.44
N ALA A 67 -0.77 -16.11 15.66
CA ALA A 67 0.14 -15.09 16.15
C ALA A 67 -0.50 -14.17 17.21
N ILE A 68 -1.79 -13.88 17.08
CA ILE A 68 -2.53 -13.14 18.11
C ILE A 68 -2.67 -13.98 19.38
N ALA A 69 -3.01 -15.26 19.26
CA ALA A 69 -3.15 -16.14 20.40
C ALA A 69 -1.83 -16.33 21.16
N GLU A 70 -0.71 -16.48 20.43
CA GLU A 70 0.64 -16.55 21.01
C GLU A 70 1.01 -15.25 21.74
N SER A 71 0.70 -14.09 21.15
CA SER A 71 0.94 -12.78 21.75
C SER A 71 0.13 -12.57 23.04
N GLU A 72 -1.16 -12.88 23.02
CA GLU A 72 -2.04 -12.75 24.20
C GLU A 72 -1.72 -13.80 25.26
N GLY A 73 -1.23 -14.99 24.85
CA GLY A 73 -0.71 -16.03 25.74
C GLY A 73 0.62 -15.68 26.42
N GLY A 74 1.22 -14.53 26.10
CA GLY A 74 2.46 -14.05 26.72
C GLY A 74 3.71 -14.81 26.31
N GLN A 75 3.69 -15.51 25.18
CA GLN A 75 4.84 -16.27 24.67
C GLN A 75 5.96 -15.37 24.13
N TYR A 76 5.65 -14.13 23.79
CA TYR A 76 6.59 -13.20 23.19
C TYR A 76 7.34 -12.37 24.23
N GLY A 77 8.63 -12.68 24.41
CA GLY A 77 9.52 -11.91 25.26
C GLY A 77 10.08 -10.66 24.55
N LYS A 78 10.79 -9.82 25.30
CA LYS A 78 11.37 -8.56 24.83
C LYS A 78 12.24 -8.70 23.56
N ARG A 79 12.95 -9.82 23.39
CA ARG A 79 13.78 -10.07 22.19
C ARG A 79 12.93 -10.29 20.96
N ILE A 80 11.79 -10.96 21.10
CA ILE A 80 10.85 -11.20 19.99
C ILE A 80 10.19 -9.89 19.58
N ASP A 81 9.82 -9.03 20.53
CA ASP A 81 9.29 -7.69 20.26
C ASP A 81 10.30 -6.86 19.44
N ILE A 82 11.59 -6.89 19.80
CA ILE A 82 12.64 -6.24 19.03
C ILE A 82 12.76 -6.84 17.61
N SER A 83 12.67 -8.15 17.47
CA SER A 83 12.72 -8.83 16.16
C SER A 83 11.55 -8.42 15.27
N PHE A 84 10.34 -8.32 15.81
CA PHE A 84 9.17 -7.83 15.07
C PHE A 84 9.31 -6.37 14.64
N ARG A 85 9.89 -5.50 15.48
CA ARG A 85 10.20 -4.10 15.13
C ARG A 85 11.18 -4.02 13.96
N TRP A 86 12.26 -4.82 14.00
CA TRP A 86 13.20 -4.91 12.89
C TRP A 86 12.56 -5.46 11.63
N SER A 87 11.74 -6.49 11.73
CA SER A 87 11.01 -7.07 10.59
C SER A 87 10.08 -6.03 9.95
N MET A 88 9.35 -5.26 10.76
CA MET A 88 8.48 -4.19 10.26
C MET A 88 9.29 -3.06 9.60
N SER A 89 10.43 -2.70 10.16
CA SER A 89 11.32 -1.68 9.56
C SER A 89 11.85 -2.12 8.19
N TRP A 90 12.28 -3.37 8.04
CA TRP A 90 12.72 -3.92 6.76
C TRP A 90 11.57 -4.07 5.75
N PHE A 91 10.38 -4.42 6.22
CA PHE A 91 9.20 -4.44 5.38
C PHE A 91 8.89 -3.03 4.83
N ILE A 92 8.83 -2.00 5.69
CA ILE A 92 8.62 -0.62 5.25
C ILE A 92 9.72 -0.18 4.29
N PHE A 93 10.99 -0.55 4.56
CA PHE A 93 12.10 -0.23 3.66
C PHE A 93 11.89 -0.84 2.26
N SER A 94 11.43 -2.09 2.17
CA SER A 94 11.12 -2.73 0.88
C SER A 94 10.02 -1.98 0.11
N GLU A 95 8.99 -1.50 0.82
CA GLU A 95 7.91 -0.73 0.23
C GLU A 95 8.36 0.69 -0.23
N VAL A 96 9.26 1.32 0.53
CA VAL A 96 9.92 2.57 0.10
C VAL A 96 10.67 2.35 -1.22
N MET A 97 11.42 1.24 -1.34
CA MET A 97 12.14 0.91 -2.59
C MET A 97 11.18 0.58 -3.73
N PHE A 98 10.06 -0.09 -3.44
CA PHE A 98 9.01 -0.37 -4.42
C PHE A 98 8.44 0.94 -5.02
N PHE A 99 7.99 1.88 -4.19
CA PHE A 99 7.53 3.18 -4.68
C PHE A 99 8.66 4.00 -5.31
N GLY A 100 9.87 3.92 -4.76
CA GLY A 100 11.06 4.56 -5.31
C GLY A 100 11.34 4.15 -6.75
N ALA A 101 11.13 2.89 -7.10
CA ALA A 101 11.26 2.41 -8.48
C ALA A 101 10.24 3.07 -9.41
N PHE A 102 8.98 3.21 -9.01
CA PHE A 102 7.95 3.90 -9.82
C PHE A 102 8.19 5.41 -9.92
N PHE A 103 8.62 6.07 -8.83
CA PHE A 103 9.01 7.47 -8.91
C PHE A 103 10.23 7.69 -9.82
N THR A 104 11.18 6.76 -9.81
CA THR A 104 12.32 6.79 -10.73
C THR A 104 11.87 6.60 -12.17
N ALA A 105 10.93 5.70 -12.45
CA ALA A 105 10.35 5.51 -13.77
C ALA A 105 9.62 6.77 -14.28
N LEU A 106 8.84 7.44 -13.41
CA LEU A 106 8.19 8.71 -13.73
C LEU A 106 9.23 9.79 -14.03
N TRP A 107 10.24 9.93 -13.19
CA TRP A 107 11.33 10.90 -13.40
C TRP A 107 12.10 10.61 -14.69
N TRP A 108 12.43 9.35 -14.96
CA TRP A 108 13.15 8.95 -16.17
C TRP A 108 12.33 9.27 -17.43
N GLY A 109 11.05 8.93 -17.43
CA GLY A 109 10.14 9.26 -18.52
C GLY A 109 10.12 10.75 -18.84
N ARG A 110 10.02 11.58 -17.78
CA ARG A 110 9.96 13.02 -17.89
C ARG A 110 11.29 13.67 -18.28
N ALA A 111 12.40 13.26 -17.62
CA ALA A 111 13.70 13.93 -17.73
C ALA A 111 14.55 13.40 -18.93
N HIS A 112 14.29 12.19 -19.38
CA HIS A 112 15.09 11.54 -20.42
C HIS A 112 14.24 11.09 -21.62
N SER A 113 13.26 10.19 -21.44
CA SER A 113 12.57 9.57 -22.58
C SER A 113 11.82 10.58 -23.45
N ILE A 114 11.11 11.54 -22.85
CA ILE A 114 10.36 12.56 -23.60
C ILE A 114 11.28 13.55 -24.31
N PRO A 115 12.30 14.16 -23.65
CA PRO A 115 13.26 15.01 -24.33
C PRO A 115 14.02 14.31 -25.47
N GLU A 116 14.43 13.05 -25.25
CA GLU A 116 15.14 12.26 -26.25
C GLU A 116 14.27 11.95 -27.47
N ALA A 117 13.00 11.59 -27.28
CA ALA A 117 12.07 11.37 -28.38
C ALA A 117 11.84 12.62 -29.24
N GLY A 118 11.97 13.81 -28.67
CA GLY A 118 11.89 15.09 -29.40
C GLY A 118 13.21 15.61 -29.95
N SER A 119 14.31 14.85 -29.81
CA SER A 119 15.62 15.24 -30.34
C SER A 119 15.68 15.18 -31.88
N LEU A 120 16.65 15.89 -32.46
CA LEU A 120 16.85 15.87 -33.92
C LEU A 120 17.15 14.49 -34.47
N ASP A 121 17.85 13.66 -33.71
CA ASP A 121 18.20 12.29 -34.11
C ASP A 121 16.95 11.40 -34.24
N ASN A 122 15.93 11.66 -33.42
CA ASN A 122 14.66 10.92 -33.41
C ASN A 122 13.56 11.56 -34.26
N ALA A 123 13.81 12.73 -34.87
CA ALA A 123 12.82 13.45 -35.70
C ALA A 123 12.38 12.65 -36.93
N LEU A 124 13.20 11.73 -37.42
CA LEU A 124 12.86 10.81 -38.54
C LEU A 124 11.88 9.72 -38.12
N LEU A 125 11.96 9.27 -36.85
CA LEU A 125 11.08 8.24 -36.29
C LEU A 125 9.77 8.84 -35.79
N TRP A 126 9.83 10.05 -35.22
CA TRP A 126 8.70 10.75 -34.59
C TRP A 126 8.53 12.15 -35.17
N PRO A 127 8.20 12.29 -36.48
CA PRO A 127 8.08 13.60 -37.09
C PRO A 127 6.96 14.43 -36.45
N GLY A 128 7.31 15.64 -36.01
CA GLY A 128 6.35 16.54 -35.36
C GLY A 128 6.13 16.30 -33.87
N PHE A 129 6.84 15.36 -33.25
CA PHE A 129 6.76 15.15 -31.80
C PHE A 129 7.30 16.37 -31.04
N LYS A 130 6.54 16.85 -30.05
CA LYS A 130 6.94 17.95 -29.18
C LYS A 130 7.31 17.38 -27.80
N ALA A 131 8.56 17.61 -27.37
CA ALA A 131 9.07 17.19 -26.04
C ALA A 131 8.50 18.07 -24.92
N VAL A 132 7.21 17.96 -24.66
CA VAL A 132 6.49 18.67 -23.59
C VAL A 132 5.94 17.66 -22.60
N TRP A 133 6.03 17.95 -21.33
CA TRP A 133 5.44 17.11 -20.27
C TRP A 133 4.12 17.69 -19.78
N PRO A 134 3.09 16.87 -19.60
CA PRO A 134 2.98 15.49 -20.07
C PRO A 134 2.81 15.40 -21.60
N SER A 135 3.52 14.48 -22.23
CA SER A 135 3.38 14.25 -23.66
C SER A 135 1.98 13.73 -23.98
N LEU A 136 1.45 14.11 -25.15
CA LEU A 136 0.14 13.65 -25.68
C LEU A 136 -1.09 14.15 -24.88
N ALA A 137 -0.91 15.04 -23.91
CA ALA A 137 -2.02 15.73 -23.28
C ALA A 137 -2.76 16.63 -24.29
N ALA A 138 -3.98 17.06 -23.96
CA ALA A 138 -4.76 17.97 -24.78
C ALA A 138 -3.96 19.22 -25.17
N GLY A 139 -3.88 19.52 -26.46
CA GLY A 139 -3.08 20.64 -27.00
C GLY A 139 -1.61 20.35 -27.32
N VAL A 140 -1.11 19.15 -27.02
CA VAL A 140 0.23 18.68 -27.43
C VAL A 140 0.09 17.83 -28.70
N THR A 141 0.73 18.28 -29.77
CA THR A 141 0.73 17.56 -31.06
C THR A 141 2.00 16.73 -31.22
N GLY A 142 1.94 15.60 -31.93
CA GLY A 142 3.13 14.81 -32.28
C GLY A 142 2.98 13.30 -32.07
N SER A 143 1.78 12.80 -31.79
CA SER A 143 1.48 11.39 -31.97
C SER A 143 0.68 11.19 -33.25
N PRO A 144 0.86 10.06 -33.99
CA PRO A 144 -0.16 9.61 -34.91
C PRO A 144 -1.48 9.52 -34.12
N ALA A 145 -2.52 10.23 -34.61
CA ALA A 145 -3.82 10.35 -33.94
C ALA A 145 -4.48 8.98 -33.65
N ASP A 146 -3.96 7.93 -34.26
CA ASP A 146 -4.46 6.56 -34.17
C ASP A 146 -3.94 5.75 -32.97
N ILE A 147 -2.94 6.29 -32.20
CA ILE A 147 -2.29 5.50 -31.15
C ILE A 147 -2.72 5.94 -29.73
N ILE A 148 -2.86 7.23 -29.49
CA ILE A 148 -3.25 7.75 -28.16
C ILE A 148 -4.21 8.93 -28.33
N GLU A 149 -5.41 8.81 -27.76
CA GLU A 149 -6.37 9.90 -27.71
C GLU A 149 -5.87 11.03 -26.80
N PRO A 150 -6.08 12.29 -27.16
CA PRO A 150 -5.77 13.43 -26.30
C PRO A 150 -6.48 13.32 -24.94
N PHE A 151 -5.76 13.63 -23.87
CA PHE A 151 -6.27 13.59 -22.50
C PHE A 151 -5.93 14.90 -21.76
N THR A 152 -6.65 15.16 -20.68
CA THR A 152 -6.37 16.28 -19.76
C THR A 152 -5.81 15.71 -18.45
N THR A 153 -4.83 16.42 -17.86
CA THR A 153 -4.24 16.01 -16.57
C THR A 153 -5.17 16.30 -15.41
N MET A 154 -5.08 15.48 -14.36
CA MET A 154 -5.76 15.75 -13.10
C MET A 154 -5.13 16.96 -12.39
N GLY A 155 -5.93 17.98 -12.11
CA GLY A 155 -5.47 19.16 -11.37
C GLY A 155 -5.27 18.90 -9.88
N PRO A 156 -4.24 19.52 -9.24
CA PRO A 156 -3.93 19.25 -7.82
C PRO A 156 -4.95 19.83 -6.83
N LEU A 157 -5.63 20.94 -7.18
CA LEU A 157 -6.36 21.81 -6.23
C LEU A 157 -7.76 21.32 -5.83
N TRP A 158 -8.26 20.19 -6.35
CA TRP A 158 -9.60 19.69 -6.06
C TRP A 158 -9.53 18.36 -5.27
N LEU A 159 -9.85 17.26 -5.90
CA LEU A 159 -9.90 15.94 -5.25
C LEU A 159 -8.58 15.55 -4.56
N PRO A 160 -7.38 15.75 -5.18
CA PRO A 160 -6.13 15.36 -4.53
C PRO A 160 -5.82 16.17 -3.26
N THR A 161 -6.21 17.46 -3.21
CA THR A 161 -6.06 18.29 -2.00
C THR A 161 -6.97 17.80 -0.87
N ILE A 162 -8.22 17.42 -1.18
CA ILE A 162 -9.15 16.84 -0.20
C ILE A 162 -8.56 15.52 0.34
N ASN A 163 -8.08 14.65 -0.53
CA ASN A 163 -7.46 13.40 -0.15
C ASN A 163 -6.22 13.60 0.74
N THR A 164 -5.41 14.61 0.44
CA THR A 164 -4.26 14.98 1.27
C THR A 164 -4.70 15.41 2.67
N ALA A 165 -5.72 16.26 2.76
CA ALA A 165 -6.26 16.70 4.06
C ALA A 165 -6.85 15.52 4.87
N LEU A 166 -7.58 14.61 4.23
CA LEU A 166 -8.15 13.42 4.86
C LEU A 166 -7.05 12.52 5.42
N LEU A 167 -6.02 12.24 4.63
CA LEU A 167 -4.97 11.30 5.02
C LEU A 167 -4.10 11.89 6.15
N LEU A 168 -3.64 13.14 6.03
CA LEU A 168 -2.87 13.81 7.07
C LEU A 168 -3.66 13.92 8.39
N THR A 169 -4.96 14.25 8.30
CA THR A 169 -5.82 14.28 9.50
C THR A 169 -5.93 12.89 10.12
N SER A 170 -6.01 11.84 9.31
CA SER A 170 -6.04 10.45 9.80
C SER A 170 -4.76 10.06 10.52
N GLY A 171 -3.60 10.50 10.03
CA GLY A 171 -2.31 10.31 10.70
C GLY A 171 -2.25 11.00 12.08
N VAL A 172 -2.80 12.23 12.19
CA VAL A 172 -2.90 12.94 13.47
C VAL A 172 -3.83 12.19 14.43
N THR A 173 -5.01 11.75 13.97
CA THR A 173 -5.96 11.01 14.82
C THR A 173 -5.39 9.69 15.31
N LEU A 174 -4.62 8.99 14.46
CA LEU A 174 -3.91 7.77 14.84
C LEU A 174 -2.86 8.02 15.92
N THR A 175 -2.11 9.10 15.80
CA THR A 175 -1.11 9.50 16.79
C THR A 175 -1.76 9.82 18.14
N ILE A 176 -2.91 10.52 18.15
CA ILE A 176 -3.69 10.78 19.36
C ILE A 176 -4.19 9.46 19.97
N ALA A 177 -4.65 8.52 19.14
CA ALA A 177 -5.08 7.20 19.60
C ALA A 177 -3.93 6.43 20.26
N HIS A 178 -2.71 6.52 19.71
CA HIS A 178 -1.53 5.87 20.27
C HIS A 178 -1.16 6.44 21.64
N HIS A 179 -1.10 7.76 21.79
CA HIS A 179 -0.84 8.38 23.08
C HIS A 179 -1.93 8.03 24.13
N ALA A 180 -3.20 8.04 23.72
CA ALA A 180 -4.30 7.63 24.59
C ALA A 180 -4.21 6.15 25.02
N LEU A 181 -3.65 5.25 24.19
CA LEU A 181 -3.38 3.86 24.55
C LEU A 181 -2.28 3.76 25.62
N ILE A 182 -1.19 4.50 25.46
CA ILE A 182 -0.08 4.56 26.42
C ILE A 182 -0.58 5.10 27.77
N ASP A 183 -1.40 6.14 27.75
CA ASP A 183 -2.02 6.74 28.95
C ASP A 183 -3.16 5.88 29.55
N ASN A 184 -3.41 4.71 28.97
CA ASN A 184 -4.48 3.78 29.38
C ASN A 184 -5.91 4.37 29.32
N HIS A 185 -6.13 5.35 28.43
CA HIS A 185 -7.45 5.95 28.17
C HIS A 185 -8.18 5.22 27.04
N ARG A 186 -8.62 3.99 27.30
CA ARG A 186 -9.18 3.07 26.30
C ARG A 186 -10.33 3.64 25.47
N GLY A 187 -11.28 4.33 26.10
CA GLY A 187 -12.42 4.92 25.38
C GLY A 187 -11.97 5.96 24.35
N ARG A 188 -10.99 6.79 24.72
CA ARG A 188 -10.39 7.77 23.81
C ARG A 188 -9.62 7.10 22.67
N THR A 189 -8.85 6.06 22.96
CA THR A 189 -8.15 5.25 21.96
C THR A 189 -9.14 4.70 20.93
N ILE A 190 -10.23 4.06 21.36
CA ILE A 190 -11.24 3.48 20.46
C ILE A 190 -11.90 4.55 19.60
N ALA A 191 -12.26 5.70 20.17
CA ALA A 191 -12.91 6.78 19.43
C ALA A 191 -12.01 7.33 18.32
N PHE A 192 -10.73 7.61 18.61
CA PHE A 192 -9.78 8.12 17.62
C PHE A 192 -9.39 7.05 16.61
N MET A 193 -9.31 5.77 16.97
CA MET A 193 -9.10 4.68 16.02
C MET A 193 -10.25 4.56 15.00
N TRP A 194 -11.50 4.63 15.44
CA TRP A 194 -12.64 4.64 14.52
C TRP A 194 -12.63 5.86 13.61
N LEU A 195 -12.28 7.03 14.14
CA LEU A 195 -12.15 8.24 13.34
C LEU A 195 -11.08 8.05 12.24
N THR A 196 -9.92 7.48 12.59
CA THR A 196 -8.85 7.18 11.62
C THR A 196 -9.34 6.23 10.53
N VAL A 197 -10.02 5.14 10.90
CA VAL A 197 -10.56 4.17 9.94
C VAL A 197 -11.59 4.82 9.01
N LEU A 198 -12.50 5.65 9.54
CA LEU A 198 -13.49 6.36 8.74
C LEU A 198 -12.86 7.35 7.77
N LEU A 199 -11.82 8.09 8.19
CA LEU A 199 -11.06 8.98 7.29
C LEU A 199 -10.36 8.18 6.18
N GLY A 200 -9.77 7.02 6.49
CA GLY A 200 -9.18 6.13 5.49
C GLY A 200 -10.20 5.58 4.49
N ILE A 201 -11.38 5.19 4.96
CA ILE A 201 -12.49 4.77 4.09
C ILE A 201 -12.91 5.92 3.17
N THR A 202 -13.07 7.13 3.72
CA THR A 202 -13.46 8.32 2.95
C THR A 202 -12.42 8.64 1.88
N PHE A 203 -11.13 8.54 2.20
CA PHE A 203 -10.04 8.69 1.23
C PHE A 203 -10.22 7.72 0.04
N LEU A 204 -10.48 6.44 0.31
CA LEU A 204 -10.67 5.43 -0.76
C LEU A 204 -11.87 5.73 -1.65
N PHE A 205 -12.98 6.23 -1.08
CA PHE A 205 -14.13 6.65 -1.88
C PHE A 205 -13.82 7.87 -2.76
N VAL A 206 -13.12 8.86 -2.23
CA VAL A 206 -12.71 10.05 -3.00
C VAL A 206 -11.72 9.65 -4.10
N GLN A 207 -10.77 8.76 -3.82
CA GLN A 207 -9.83 8.21 -4.82
C GLN A 207 -10.57 7.43 -5.92
N GLY A 208 -11.57 6.63 -5.56
CA GLY A 208 -12.42 5.93 -6.53
C GLY A 208 -13.19 6.91 -7.43
N TYR A 209 -13.74 7.98 -6.85
CA TYR A 209 -14.40 9.04 -7.60
C TYR A 209 -13.42 9.80 -8.51
N GLU A 210 -12.20 10.07 -8.04
CA GLU A 210 -11.13 10.67 -8.84
C GLU A 210 -10.81 9.83 -10.08
N TYR A 211 -10.75 8.51 -9.95
CA TYR A 211 -10.54 7.60 -11.07
C TYR A 211 -11.72 7.60 -12.05
N TYR A 212 -12.94 7.61 -11.52
CA TYR A 212 -14.12 7.76 -12.37
C TYR A 212 -14.07 9.06 -13.19
N HIS A 213 -13.77 10.18 -12.55
CA HIS A 213 -13.60 11.50 -13.20
C HIS A 213 -12.46 11.48 -14.25
N ALA A 214 -11.33 10.86 -13.93
CA ALA A 214 -10.20 10.73 -14.86
C ALA A 214 -10.58 9.99 -16.14
N TYR A 215 -11.31 8.88 -16.01
CA TYR A 215 -11.73 8.08 -17.17
C TYR A 215 -12.84 8.71 -18.00
N THR A 216 -13.82 9.35 -17.36
CA THR A 216 -15.05 9.85 -18.03
C THR A 216 -14.92 11.28 -18.55
N GLU A 217 -14.26 12.16 -17.82
CA GLU A 217 -14.23 13.59 -18.14
C GLU A 217 -12.89 14.06 -18.69
N LEU A 218 -11.78 13.45 -18.22
CA LEU A 218 -10.44 13.86 -18.62
C LEU A 218 -9.87 12.99 -19.76
N ASN A 219 -10.54 11.90 -20.14
CA ASN A 219 -10.05 10.86 -21.04
C ASN A 219 -8.66 10.33 -20.65
N LEU A 220 -8.30 10.45 -19.36
CA LEU A 220 -7.05 9.98 -18.80
C LEU A 220 -7.19 8.51 -18.42
N LYS A 221 -6.49 7.65 -19.14
CA LYS A 221 -6.56 6.19 -19.01
C LYS A 221 -5.17 5.61 -18.73
N LEU A 222 -5.11 4.36 -18.28
CA LEU A 222 -3.84 3.65 -18.13
C LEU A 222 -3.04 3.59 -19.45
N SER A 223 -3.73 3.61 -20.60
CA SER A 223 -3.16 3.61 -21.96
C SER A 223 -2.77 5.01 -22.44
N SER A 224 -2.96 6.08 -21.67
CA SER A 224 -2.64 7.46 -22.05
C SER A 224 -1.14 7.76 -21.97
N GLY A 225 -0.30 6.94 -22.56
CA GLY A 225 1.15 7.10 -22.64
C GLY A 225 1.87 6.95 -21.29
N ILE A 226 3.10 7.50 -21.22
CA ILE A 226 3.96 7.39 -20.02
C ILE A 226 3.30 8.08 -18.83
N TYR A 227 2.65 9.23 -19.02
CA TYR A 227 1.98 9.93 -17.93
C TYR A 227 0.82 9.10 -17.36
N GLY A 228 -0.11 8.64 -18.23
CA GLY A 228 -1.26 7.87 -17.78
C GLY A 228 -0.85 6.56 -17.08
N SER A 229 0.09 5.82 -17.66
CA SER A 229 0.57 4.56 -17.06
C SER A 229 1.26 4.79 -15.72
N THR A 230 2.15 5.76 -15.59
CA THR A 230 2.83 6.06 -14.32
C THR A 230 1.86 6.65 -13.28
N PHE A 231 0.92 7.50 -13.68
CA PHE A 231 -0.13 8.04 -12.83
C PHE A 231 -0.95 6.92 -12.18
N PHE A 232 -1.56 6.04 -12.98
CA PHE A 232 -2.41 4.97 -12.46
C PHE A 232 -1.64 3.89 -11.72
N MET A 233 -0.40 3.58 -12.12
CA MET A 233 0.43 2.63 -11.38
C MET A 233 0.81 3.17 -10.00
N LEU A 234 1.31 4.40 -9.92
CA LEU A 234 1.69 5.03 -8.65
C LEU A 234 0.49 5.22 -7.72
N THR A 235 -0.57 5.87 -8.19
CA THR A 235 -1.75 6.15 -7.37
C THR A 235 -2.57 4.90 -7.08
N GLY A 236 -2.60 3.93 -7.99
CA GLY A 236 -3.30 2.66 -7.82
C GLY A 236 -2.63 1.75 -6.80
N PHE A 237 -1.31 1.58 -6.86
CA PHE A 237 -0.59 0.84 -5.82
C PHE A 237 -0.68 1.55 -4.48
N HIS A 238 -0.60 2.88 -4.47
CA HIS A 238 -0.82 3.63 -3.23
C HIS A 238 -2.23 3.38 -2.67
N GLY A 239 -3.27 3.48 -3.48
CA GLY A 239 -4.65 3.19 -3.06
C GLY A 239 -4.82 1.76 -2.53
N PHE A 240 -4.13 0.78 -3.12
CA PHE A 240 -4.09 -0.58 -2.59
C PHE A 240 -3.42 -0.64 -1.20
N HIS A 241 -2.31 0.07 -1.00
CA HIS A 241 -1.65 0.15 0.31
C HIS A 241 -2.52 0.86 1.37
N VAL A 242 -3.22 1.93 0.98
CA VAL A 242 -4.22 2.57 1.87
C VAL A 242 -5.32 1.59 2.24
N PHE A 243 -5.83 0.81 1.30
CA PHE A 243 -6.86 -0.19 1.57
C PHE A 243 -6.37 -1.27 2.55
N VAL A 244 -5.17 -1.81 2.34
CA VAL A 244 -4.56 -2.79 3.26
C VAL A 244 -4.32 -2.17 4.64
N GLY A 245 -3.76 -0.96 4.70
CA GLY A 245 -3.52 -0.24 5.95
C GLY A 245 -4.82 0.05 6.71
N MET A 246 -5.87 0.45 6.01
CA MET A 246 -7.21 0.64 6.60
C MET A 246 -7.77 -0.66 7.19
N LEU A 247 -7.61 -1.79 6.50
CA LEU A 247 -7.99 -3.10 7.05
C LEU A 247 -7.16 -3.45 8.29
N MET A 248 -5.85 -3.22 8.27
CA MET A 248 -5.01 -3.42 9.46
C MET A 248 -5.51 -2.59 10.64
N LEU A 249 -5.77 -1.29 10.44
CA LEU A 249 -6.29 -0.41 11.49
C LEU A 249 -7.68 -0.84 11.98
N LEU A 250 -8.54 -1.33 11.09
CA LEU A 250 -9.85 -1.88 11.45
C LEU A 250 -9.69 -3.09 12.39
N PHE A 251 -8.84 -4.06 12.05
CA PHE A 251 -8.58 -5.23 12.89
C PHE A 251 -7.95 -4.84 14.23
N ILE A 252 -7.01 -3.89 14.23
CA ILE A 252 -6.42 -3.34 15.47
C ILE A 252 -7.50 -2.68 16.34
N THR A 253 -8.41 -1.91 15.75
CA THR A 253 -9.51 -1.26 16.48
C THR A 253 -10.41 -2.31 17.16
N LEU A 254 -10.78 -3.36 16.43
CA LEU A 254 -11.58 -4.47 16.99
C LEU A 254 -10.84 -5.20 18.13
N ARG A 255 -9.53 -5.38 18.01
CA ARG A 255 -8.70 -5.97 19.05
C ARG A 255 -8.61 -5.08 20.29
N ILE A 256 -8.48 -3.76 20.11
CA ILE A 256 -8.52 -2.80 21.22
C ILE A 256 -9.86 -2.90 21.97
N GLN A 257 -10.98 -3.00 21.25
CA GLN A 257 -12.30 -3.18 21.86
C GLN A 257 -12.40 -4.46 22.69
N LYS A 258 -11.73 -5.54 22.26
CA LYS A 258 -11.65 -6.80 23.01
C LYS A 258 -10.68 -6.79 24.20
N GLY A 259 -9.84 -5.79 24.33
CA GLY A 259 -8.93 -5.69 25.48
C GLY A 259 -7.52 -6.21 25.27
N HIS A 260 -7.14 -6.52 24.04
CA HIS A 260 -5.89 -7.22 23.76
C HIS A 260 -4.64 -6.38 24.02
N PHE A 261 -4.65 -5.09 23.77
CA PHE A 261 -3.45 -4.26 23.93
C PHE A 261 -3.31 -3.64 25.33
N LYS A 262 -2.07 -3.60 25.81
CA LYS A 262 -1.67 -2.98 27.09
C LYS A 262 -0.67 -1.84 26.83
N PRO A 263 -0.58 -0.83 27.70
CA PRO A 263 0.40 0.26 27.56
C PRO A 263 1.85 -0.21 27.37
N THR A 264 2.20 -1.35 27.94
CA THR A 264 3.56 -1.93 27.91
C THR A 264 3.77 -2.98 26.81
N SER A 265 2.71 -3.42 26.12
CA SER A 265 2.77 -4.47 25.09
C SER A 265 1.72 -4.22 24.02
N HIS A 266 2.11 -3.49 22.97
CA HIS A 266 1.21 -3.06 21.90
C HIS A 266 1.88 -2.97 20.54
N PHE A 267 2.92 -3.78 20.28
CA PHE A 267 3.66 -3.74 19.01
C PHE A 267 2.74 -3.90 17.79
N GLY A 268 1.72 -4.74 17.84
CA GLY A 268 0.78 -4.89 16.73
C GLY A 268 0.07 -3.56 16.35
N PHE A 269 -0.21 -2.71 17.34
CA PHE A 269 -0.70 -1.36 17.11
C PHE A 269 0.38 -0.47 16.48
N GLU A 270 1.58 -0.47 17.04
CA GLU A 270 2.68 0.36 16.54
C GLU A 270 3.06 -0.02 15.10
N GLY A 271 3.12 -1.32 14.77
CA GLY A 271 3.42 -1.79 13.43
C GLY A 271 2.36 -1.31 12.41
N ALA A 272 1.09 -1.37 12.75
CA ALA A 272 0.02 -0.83 11.90
C ALA A 272 0.12 0.70 11.78
N ALA A 273 0.47 1.41 12.86
CA ALA A 273 0.67 2.86 12.82
C ALA A 273 1.87 3.26 11.95
N TRP A 274 2.99 2.53 12.03
CA TRP A 274 4.15 2.77 11.17
C TRP A 274 3.80 2.59 9.70
N TYR A 275 3.04 1.53 9.38
CA TYR A 275 2.59 1.29 8.02
C TYR A 275 1.68 2.42 7.51
N TRP A 276 0.75 2.90 8.32
CA TRP A 276 -0.14 4.00 7.97
C TRP A 276 0.60 5.30 7.72
N HIS A 277 1.54 5.67 8.60
CA HIS A 277 2.36 6.86 8.40
C HIS A 277 3.30 6.75 7.19
N PHE A 278 3.79 5.54 6.88
CA PHE A 278 4.52 5.31 5.63
C PHE A 278 3.63 5.62 4.42
N VAL A 279 2.40 5.14 4.41
CA VAL A 279 1.43 5.41 3.34
C VAL A 279 1.13 6.91 3.23
N ASP A 280 0.97 7.63 4.35
CA ASP A 280 0.83 9.10 4.38
C ASP A 280 2.00 9.81 3.68
N VAL A 281 3.23 9.40 3.97
CA VAL A 281 4.45 9.99 3.39
C VAL A 281 4.53 9.72 1.88
N VAL A 282 4.21 8.51 1.45
CA VAL A 282 4.15 8.17 0.02
C VAL A 282 3.11 9.03 -0.70
N TRP A 283 1.92 9.25 -0.09
CA TRP A 283 0.90 10.13 -0.66
C TRP A 283 1.41 11.56 -0.86
N LEU A 284 2.12 12.13 0.11
CA LEU A 284 2.72 13.45 -0.05
C LEU A 284 3.69 13.51 -1.23
N GLY A 285 4.50 12.45 -1.41
CA GLY A 285 5.34 12.30 -2.59
C GLY A 285 4.53 12.30 -3.88
N LEU A 286 3.43 11.54 -3.94
CA LEU A 286 2.52 11.49 -5.09
C LEU A 286 1.89 12.86 -5.34
N TYR A 287 1.36 13.50 -4.31
CA TYR A 287 0.72 14.78 -4.42
C TYR A 287 1.65 15.84 -5.03
N ILE A 288 2.93 15.88 -4.60
CA ILE A 288 3.90 16.83 -5.11
C ILE A 288 4.40 16.43 -6.50
N LEU A 289 4.81 15.16 -6.71
CA LEU A 289 5.54 14.76 -7.90
C LEU A 289 4.64 14.37 -9.08
N VAL A 290 3.38 14.02 -8.83
CA VAL A 290 2.45 13.58 -9.88
C VAL A 290 1.41 14.65 -10.21
N TYR A 291 0.86 15.33 -9.20
CA TYR A 291 -0.23 16.30 -9.42
C TYR A 291 0.25 17.75 -9.58
N TRP A 292 1.35 18.15 -8.93
CA TRP A 292 1.87 19.52 -9.05
C TRP A 292 2.97 19.68 -10.09
N MET A 293 3.64 18.64 -10.48
CA MET A 293 4.74 18.68 -11.45
C MET A 293 4.36 18.04 -12.78
#